data_516be9d91acfb9146ff943002680ba3a
#
_entry.id   516be9d91acfb9146ff943002680ba3a
#
_cell.length_a   1.000
_cell.length_b   1.000
_cell.length_c   1.000
_cell.angle_alpha   90.00
_cell.angle_beta   90.00
_cell.angle_gamma   90.00
#
_symmetry.space_group_name_H-M   'P 1'
#
loop_
_entity.id
_entity.type
_entity.pdbx_description
1 polymer ?
#
loop_
_entity_poly.entity_id
_entity_poly.type
_entity_poly.pdbx_seq_one_letter_code
_entity_poly.pdbx_strand_id
1 'polypeptide(L)'
;GSLSNMLSYRPAMSTQYTYMLTTLNPYSPEIGDKVIKAGEIGGQIDAFYNFRRGTKIGGKRGMKIHANFSNYSSLNEKGGTKGGDLLFRDFSFDVEKQWTRKFKSVLMYSMQNYNKHHENTGLYIGTAHIVVADLLYKWTSKLSTRLELQYLASKHDQKDWMAGLLEVNFAPHWSVFASDMWNHGSTGLHYYNAGVSFSMANLRVAAGYGRYRAGFICSGGVCRAIPAYTGANISLTASF
;
A
#
# COMPACT_ATOMS: atom_id res chain seq x y z
N GLY A 1 3.36 1.56 -12.68
CA GLY A 1 3.09 2.49 -11.60
C GLY A 1 2.99 1.69 -10.31
N SER A 2 3.65 2.09 -9.27
CA SER A 2 3.52 1.41 -7.99
C SER A 2 2.16 1.78 -7.39
N LEU A 3 1.43 0.80 -6.91
CA LEU A 3 0.27 0.97 -6.05
C LEU A 3 0.75 1.46 -4.68
N SER A 4 1.33 2.67 -4.64
CA SER A 4 2.05 3.18 -3.47
C SER A 4 1.16 3.54 -2.30
N ASN A 5 -0.16 3.59 -2.52
CA ASN A 5 -1.14 4.00 -1.52
C ASN A 5 -2.20 2.92 -1.23
N MET A 6 -1.84 1.65 -1.40
CA MET A 6 -2.76 0.56 -1.12
C MET A 6 -3.25 0.60 0.33
N LEU A 7 -4.55 0.43 0.52
CA LEU A 7 -5.12 0.27 1.84
C LEU A 7 -4.47 -0.92 2.54
N SER A 8 -3.98 -0.69 3.74
CA SER A 8 -3.43 -1.73 4.60
C SER A 8 -3.37 -1.24 6.03
N TYR A 9 -3.51 -2.12 7.01
CA TYR A 9 -3.25 -1.77 8.40
C TYR A 9 -1.75 -1.60 8.68
N ARG A 10 -0.91 -2.10 7.78
CA ARG A 10 0.55 -1.97 7.84
C ARG A 10 1.12 -1.55 6.49
N PRO A 11 0.83 -0.34 6.02
CA PRO A 11 1.19 0.10 4.66
C PRO A 11 2.69 0.06 4.39
N ALA A 12 3.52 0.27 5.39
CA ALA A 12 4.96 0.22 5.24
C ALA A 12 5.50 -1.20 5.01
N MET A 13 4.72 -2.21 5.36
CA MET A 13 5.10 -3.61 5.23
C MET A 13 4.59 -4.26 3.95
N SER A 14 3.49 -3.76 3.39
CA SER A 14 2.89 -4.32 2.19
C SER A 14 3.77 -4.18 0.95
N THR A 15 4.72 -3.24 0.97
CA THR A 15 5.47 -2.89 -0.22
C THR A 15 6.92 -3.22 -0.19
N GLN A 16 7.56 -3.43 0.96
CA GLN A 16 8.98 -3.43 0.89
C GLN A 16 9.78 -4.26 1.88
N TYR A 17 9.54 -4.47 3.16
CA TYR A 17 10.71 -4.81 3.92
C TYR A 17 10.50 -5.56 5.23
N THR A 18 11.12 -6.69 5.30
CA THR A 18 11.40 -7.49 6.48
C THR A 18 12.03 -6.71 7.62
N TYR A 19 12.98 -5.80 7.33
CA TYR A 19 13.60 -5.03 8.40
C TYR A 19 12.63 -4.07 9.09
N MET A 20 11.55 -3.69 8.42
CA MET A 20 10.50 -2.89 9.06
C MET A 20 9.64 -3.72 10.01
N LEU A 21 9.56 -5.03 9.82
CA LEU A 21 8.97 -5.93 10.79
C LEU A 21 9.75 -5.91 12.11
N THR A 22 11.07 -5.92 12.06
CA THR A 22 11.90 -5.83 13.25
C THR A 22 11.83 -4.49 13.97
N THR A 23 11.75 -3.38 13.22
CA THR A 23 11.65 -2.02 13.79
C THR A 23 10.26 -1.64 14.29
N LEU A 24 9.23 -2.18 13.64
CA LEU A 24 7.83 -1.94 13.99
C LEU A 24 7.20 -3.16 14.68
N ASN A 25 8.02 -4.14 15.02
CA ASN A 25 7.56 -5.37 15.63
C ASN A 25 6.93 -5.06 17.00
N PRO A 26 5.69 -5.51 17.22
CA PRO A 26 5.07 -5.45 18.55
C PRO A 26 5.80 -6.27 19.61
N TYR A 27 6.75 -7.10 19.22
CA TYR A 27 7.68 -7.82 20.09
C TYR A 27 8.88 -6.98 20.52
N SER A 28 8.69 -5.69 20.74
CA SER A 28 9.72 -4.88 21.38
C SER A 28 10.05 -5.45 22.76
N PRO A 29 11.34 -5.51 23.13
CA PRO A 29 11.76 -6.00 24.46
C PRO A 29 11.15 -5.27 25.64
N GLU A 30 10.50 -4.14 25.42
CA GLU A 30 9.89 -3.30 26.44
C GLU A 30 8.44 -3.66 26.76
N ILE A 31 7.81 -4.59 26.01
CA ILE A 31 6.41 -4.94 26.15
C ILE A 31 6.26 -6.32 26.81
N GLY A 32 6.31 -6.34 28.14
CA GLY A 32 5.96 -7.48 28.99
C GLY A 32 7.00 -8.58 29.12
N ASP A 33 6.83 -9.42 30.15
CA ASP A 33 7.76 -10.48 30.57
C ASP A 33 7.97 -11.64 29.57
N LYS A 34 7.24 -11.66 28.48
CA LYS A 34 7.36 -12.66 27.40
C LYS A 34 7.96 -12.05 26.14
N VAL A 35 9.16 -11.59 26.27
CA VAL A 35 9.93 -11.12 25.13
C VAL A 35 10.36 -12.32 24.30
N ILE A 36 9.90 -12.40 23.08
CA ILE A 36 10.55 -13.22 22.06
C ILE A 36 11.87 -12.52 21.74
N LYS A 37 12.91 -12.86 22.45
CA LYS A 37 14.27 -12.35 22.25
C LYS A 37 14.94 -12.87 21.00
N ALA A 38 14.31 -13.82 20.34
CA ALA A 38 14.84 -14.46 19.17
C ALA A 38 14.43 -13.68 17.94
N GLY A 39 15.29 -13.54 16.98
CA GLY A 39 15.03 -12.89 15.69
C GLY A 39 13.84 -13.50 14.92
N GLU A 40 13.82 -13.28 13.66
CA GLU A 40 12.77 -13.78 12.76
C GLU A 40 13.38 -14.62 11.64
N ILE A 41 12.56 -15.50 11.08
CA ILE A 41 12.88 -16.27 9.90
C ILE A 41 11.75 -16.14 8.90
N GLY A 42 12.09 -15.96 7.64
CA GLY A 42 11.10 -15.84 6.58
C GLY A 42 11.72 -15.74 5.22
N GLY A 43 10.85 -15.56 4.25
CA GLY A 43 11.25 -15.40 2.86
C GLY A 43 10.12 -14.83 2.02
N GLN A 44 10.49 -14.40 0.83
CA GLN A 44 9.61 -13.85 -0.18
C GLN A 44 9.91 -14.50 -1.52
N ILE A 45 8.86 -14.74 -2.28
CA ILE A 45 8.93 -15.23 -3.65
C ILE A 45 8.12 -14.29 -4.52
N ASP A 46 8.75 -13.78 -5.58
CA ASP A 46 8.13 -12.98 -6.61
C ASP A 46 8.13 -13.71 -7.95
N ALA A 47 6.99 -13.76 -8.61
CA ALA A 47 6.83 -14.38 -9.91
C ALA A 47 6.18 -13.39 -10.89
N PHE A 48 6.82 -13.22 -12.05
CA PHE A 48 6.33 -12.34 -13.10
C PHE A 48 6.16 -13.13 -14.39
N TYR A 49 5.07 -12.87 -15.09
CA TYR A 49 4.90 -13.41 -16.43
C TYR A 49 4.28 -12.38 -17.38
N ASN A 50 4.89 -12.26 -18.55
CA ASN A 50 4.45 -11.34 -19.59
C ASN A 50 3.86 -12.14 -20.77
N PHE A 51 2.55 -12.18 -20.88
CA PHE A 51 1.87 -12.75 -22.02
C PHE A 51 2.15 -11.91 -23.27
N ARG A 52 2.68 -12.57 -24.30
CA ARG A 52 3.04 -11.91 -25.57
C ARG A 52 1.79 -11.37 -26.28
N ARG A 53 2.00 -10.33 -27.07
CA ARG A 53 1.00 -9.79 -27.99
C ARG A 53 0.59 -10.87 -29.02
N GLY A 54 -0.69 -10.89 -29.39
CA GLY A 54 -1.22 -11.87 -30.35
C GLY A 54 -1.63 -13.22 -29.76
N THR A 55 -1.36 -13.48 -28.48
CA THR A 55 -1.83 -14.70 -27.80
C THR A 55 -3.29 -14.55 -27.34
N LYS A 56 -3.98 -15.69 -27.11
CA LYS A 56 -5.38 -15.68 -26.61
C LYS A 56 -5.54 -14.88 -25.31
N ILE A 57 -4.61 -14.99 -24.38
CA ILE A 57 -4.64 -14.32 -23.06
C ILE A 57 -4.06 -12.90 -23.17
N GLY A 58 -2.91 -12.73 -23.82
CA GLY A 58 -2.25 -11.44 -23.99
C GLY A 58 -3.04 -10.47 -24.86
N GLY A 59 -3.81 -10.98 -25.84
CA GLY A 59 -4.54 -10.16 -26.79
C GLY A 59 -3.62 -9.30 -27.66
N LYS A 60 -4.17 -8.26 -28.27
CA LYS A 60 -3.42 -7.38 -29.21
C LYS A 60 -2.24 -6.63 -28.57
N ARG A 61 -2.22 -6.46 -27.23
CA ARG A 61 -1.26 -5.59 -26.54
C ARG A 61 -0.41 -6.27 -25.48
N GLY A 62 -0.66 -7.54 -25.22
CA GLY A 62 -0.04 -8.26 -24.12
C GLY A 62 -0.74 -8.01 -22.78
N MET A 63 -0.34 -8.79 -21.79
CA MET A 63 -0.82 -8.69 -20.42
C MET A 63 0.33 -9.10 -19.50
N LYS A 64 0.46 -8.44 -18.37
CA LYS A 64 1.42 -8.81 -17.34
C LYS A 64 0.67 -9.33 -16.14
N ILE A 65 1.17 -10.38 -15.56
CA ILE A 65 0.74 -10.87 -14.25
C ILE A 65 1.94 -10.87 -13.32
N HIS A 66 1.65 -10.60 -12.07
CA HIS A 66 2.62 -10.67 -11.01
C HIS A 66 1.98 -11.34 -9.81
N ALA A 67 2.71 -12.21 -9.14
CA ALA A 67 2.31 -12.84 -7.89
C ALA A 67 3.47 -12.73 -6.90
N ASN A 68 3.15 -12.33 -5.69
CA ASN A 68 4.08 -12.28 -4.58
C ASN A 68 3.55 -13.13 -3.43
N PHE A 69 4.43 -13.85 -2.78
CA PHE A 69 4.15 -14.51 -1.51
C PHE A 69 5.30 -14.24 -0.56
N SER A 70 4.97 -13.75 0.63
CA SER A 70 5.93 -13.59 1.72
C SER A 70 5.41 -14.20 3.01
N ASN A 71 6.31 -14.78 3.81
CA ASN A 71 5.98 -15.35 5.09
C ASN A 71 7.14 -15.16 6.06
N TYR A 72 6.83 -14.61 7.23
CA TYR A 72 7.79 -14.34 8.29
C TYR A 72 7.24 -14.81 9.62
N SER A 73 8.07 -15.53 10.38
CA SER A 73 7.74 -16.06 11.69
C SER A 73 8.87 -15.72 12.69
N SER A 74 8.54 -15.59 13.96
CA SER A 74 9.55 -15.47 15.00
C SER A 74 10.32 -16.77 15.12
N LEU A 75 11.53 -16.69 15.63
CA LEU A 75 12.22 -17.86 16.17
C LEU A 75 11.56 -18.25 17.50
N ASN A 76 11.72 -19.50 17.92
CA ASN A 76 11.25 -19.93 19.23
C ASN A 76 12.15 -19.37 20.35
N GLU A 77 11.75 -19.54 21.60
CA GLU A 77 12.48 -19.04 22.78
C GLU A 77 13.94 -19.49 22.85
N LYS A 78 14.29 -20.60 22.20
CA LYS A 78 15.66 -21.14 22.12
C LYS A 78 16.41 -20.73 20.87
N GLY A 79 15.82 -19.85 20.03
CA GLY A 79 16.42 -19.43 18.76
C GLY A 79 16.24 -20.44 17.61
N GLY A 80 15.45 -21.50 17.80
CA GLY A 80 15.16 -22.47 16.77
C GLY A 80 14.01 -22.04 15.85
N THR A 81 13.91 -22.65 14.67
CA THR A 81 12.92 -22.31 13.63
C THR A 81 11.57 -23.01 13.83
N LYS A 82 11.50 -23.98 14.72
CA LYS A 82 10.25 -24.73 15.00
C LYS A 82 9.50 -24.10 16.17
N GLY A 83 8.20 -23.90 16.01
CA GLY A 83 7.34 -23.40 17.09
C GLY A 83 7.36 -21.89 17.29
N GLY A 84 7.87 -21.12 16.34
CA GLY A 84 7.75 -19.66 16.34
C GLY A 84 6.37 -19.21 15.87
N ASP A 85 5.98 -17.99 16.27
CA ASP A 85 4.71 -17.39 15.91
C ASP A 85 4.77 -16.75 14.53
N LEU A 86 3.67 -16.81 13.80
CA LEU A 86 3.53 -16.05 12.56
C LEU A 86 3.59 -14.55 12.88
N LEU A 87 4.51 -13.84 12.24
CA LEU A 87 4.63 -12.39 12.35
C LEU A 87 3.87 -11.70 11.22
N PHE A 88 4.13 -12.12 9.98
CA PHE A 88 3.52 -11.54 8.80
C PHE A 88 3.47 -12.55 7.67
N ARG A 89 2.35 -12.57 6.96
CA ARG A 89 2.20 -13.30 5.70
C ARG A 89 1.43 -12.41 4.74
N ASP A 90 1.93 -12.31 3.53
CA ASP A 90 1.27 -11.60 2.44
C ASP A 90 1.23 -12.49 1.21
N PHE A 91 0.07 -12.54 0.58
CA PHE A 91 -0.09 -13.07 -0.76
C PHE A 91 -0.72 -11.97 -1.59
N SER A 92 -0.05 -11.55 -2.65
CA SER A 92 -0.59 -10.58 -3.59
C SER A 92 -0.52 -11.09 -5.02
N PHE A 93 -1.52 -10.71 -5.79
CA PHE A 93 -1.61 -11.03 -7.21
C PHE A 93 -2.13 -9.82 -7.95
N ASP A 94 -1.46 -9.43 -9.03
CA ASP A 94 -1.91 -8.33 -9.85
C ASP A 94 -1.87 -8.66 -11.35
N VAL A 95 -2.75 -8.00 -12.08
CA VAL A 95 -2.88 -8.11 -13.53
C VAL A 95 -2.85 -6.71 -14.13
N GLU A 96 -1.83 -6.45 -14.93
CA GLU A 96 -1.71 -5.22 -15.71
C GLU A 96 -2.07 -5.49 -17.16
N LYS A 97 -3.04 -4.76 -17.71
CA LYS A 97 -3.45 -4.91 -19.10
C LYS A 97 -3.66 -3.57 -19.80
N GLN A 98 -3.05 -3.43 -20.96
CA GLN A 98 -3.32 -2.36 -21.90
C GLN A 98 -4.42 -2.81 -22.87
N TRP A 99 -5.65 -2.37 -22.66
CA TRP A 99 -6.81 -2.77 -23.45
C TRP A 99 -6.82 -2.10 -24.82
N THR A 100 -6.64 -0.79 -24.81
CA THR A 100 -6.59 0.02 -26.03
C THR A 100 -5.37 0.93 -26.00
N ARG A 101 -5.15 1.77 -27.01
CA ARG A 101 -4.10 2.81 -26.94
C ARG A 101 -4.35 3.82 -25.83
N LYS A 102 -5.63 3.98 -25.44
CA LYS A 102 -6.08 4.99 -24.49
C LYS A 102 -6.36 4.41 -23.09
N PHE A 103 -6.70 3.12 -22.98
CA PHE A 103 -7.16 2.53 -21.73
C PHE A 103 -6.21 1.44 -21.23
N LYS A 104 -5.81 1.59 -19.97
CA LYS A 104 -4.99 0.65 -19.20
C LYS A 104 -5.66 0.38 -17.86
N SER A 105 -5.60 -0.87 -17.38
CA SER A 105 -6.00 -1.23 -16.02
C SER A 105 -4.93 -2.03 -15.31
N VAL A 106 -4.87 -1.86 -13.99
CA VAL A 106 -4.20 -2.77 -13.06
C VAL A 106 -5.25 -3.21 -12.05
N LEU A 107 -5.44 -4.51 -11.92
CA LEU A 107 -6.29 -5.11 -10.90
C LEU A 107 -5.41 -5.89 -9.96
N MET A 108 -5.56 -5.67 -8.66
CA MET A 108 -4.75 -6.30 -7.64
C MET A 108 -5.63 -6.87 -6.54
N TYR A 109 -5.24 -8.03 -6.04
CA TYR A 109 -5.74 -8.61 -4.81
C TYR A 109 -4.57 -8.89 -3.87
N SER A 110 -4.74 -8.60 -2.58
CA SER A 110 -3.79 -8.96 -1.54
C SER A 110 -4.53 -9.55 -0.34
N MET A 111 -4.00 -10.62 0.22
CA MET A 111 -4.40 -11.19 1.49
C MET A 111 -3.24 -11.06 2.47
N GLN A 112 -3.48 -10.39 3.57
CA GLN A 112 -2.47 -10.14 4.60
C GLN A 112 -2.88 -10.80 5.91
N ASN A 113 -1.97 -11.58 6.50
CA ASN A 113 -2.06 -12.02 7.88
C ASN A 113 -0.94 -11.31 8.65
N TYR A 114 -1.28 -10.70 9.76
CA TYR A 114 -0.32 -10.00 10.60
C TYR A 114 -0.58 -10.29 12.07
N ASN A 115 0.49 -10.42 12.80
CA ASN A 115 0.41 -10.61 14.23
C ASN A 115 0.37 -9.26 14.91
N LYS A 116 -0.59 -9.09 15.81
CA LYS A 116 -0.75 -7.89 16.60
C LYS A 116 -0.77 -8.24 18.07
N HIS A 117 0.15 -7.66 18.80
CA HIS A 117 0.14 -7.76 20.25
C HIS A 117 -0.88 -6.78 20.81
N HIS A 118 -1.79 -7.29 21.60
CA HIS A 118 -2.70 -6.49 22.39
C HIS A 118 -2.29 -6.58 23.85
N GLU A 119 -2.10 -5.42 24.51
CA GLU A 119 -1.64 -5.34 25.90
C GLU A 119 -2.48 -6.17 26.86
N ASN A 120 -3.78 -6.34 26.57
CA ASN A 120 -4.71 -7.03 27.44
C ASN A 120 -5.21 -8.40 26.95
N THR A 121 -4.95 -8.78 25.72
CA THR A 121 -5.54 -10.00 25.09
C THR A 121 -4.52 -10.97 24.53
N GLY A 122 -3.23 -10.63 24.59
CA GLY A 122 -2.17 -11.43 24.01
C GLY A 122 -2.07 -11.28 22.49
N LEU A 123 -1.38 -12.23 21.87
CA LEU A 123 -1.17 -12.26 20.43
C LEU A 123 -2.41 -12.72 19.67
N TYR A 124 -2.78 -12.02 18.63
CA TYR A 124 -3.76 -12.51 17.68
C TYR A 124 -3.33 -12.24 16.24
N ILE A 125 -3.81 -13.06 15.32
CA ILE A 125 -3.53 -12.90 13.89
C ILE A 125 -4.69 -12.17 13.26
N GLY A 126 -4.43 -10.94 12.83
CA GLY A 126 -5.35 -10.17 12.00
C GLY A 126 -5.28 -10.64 10.55
N THR A 127 -6.42 -10.65 9.87
CA THR A 127 -6.52 -10.95 8.44
C THR A 127 -7.18 -9.79 7.73
N ALA A 128 -6.57 -9.33 6.64
CA ALA A 128 -7.12 -8.32 5.76
C ALA A 128 -7.11 -8.82 4.31
N HIS A 129 -8.19 -8.59 3.59
CA HIS A 129 -8.31 -8.82 2.16
C HIS A 129 -8.43 -7.48 1.47
N ILE A 130 -7.59 -7.20 0.50
CA ILE A 130 -7.50 -5.92 -0.16
C ILE A 130 -7.68 -6.12 -1.66
N VAL A 131 -8.58 -5.35 -2.25
CA VAL A 131 -8.78 -5.32 -3.71
C VAL A 131 -8.50 -3.90 -4.19
N VAL A 132 -7.75 -3.78 -5.26
CA VAL A 132 -7.42 -2.50 -5.88
C VAL A 132 -7.73 -2.57 -7.37
N ALA A 133 -8.39 -1.54 -7.88
CA ALA A 133 -8.56 -1.30 -9.31
C ALA A 133 -7.96 0.06 -9.67
N ASP A 134 -6.93 0.08 -10.48
CA ASP A 134 -6.27 1.29 -11.00
C ASP A 134 -6.55 1.37 -12.51
N LEU A 135 -7.26 2.40 -12.92
CA LEU A 135 -7.76 2.60 -14.27
C LEU A 135 -7.18 3.91 -14.82
N LEU A 136 -6.47 3.82 -15.94
CA LEU A 136 -5.92 4.98 -16.64
C LEU A 136 -6.57 5.13 -18.01
N TYR A 137 -7.14 6.29 -18.27
CA TYR A 137 -7.71 6.63 -19.56
C TYR A 137 -7.07 7.90 -20.14
N LYS A 138 -6.57 7.82 -21.37
CA LYS A 138 -5.99 8.93 -22.12
C LYS A 138 -7.05 9.47 -23.10
N TRP A 139 -7.63 10.61 -22.78
CA TRP A 139 -8.62 11.29 -23.63
C TRP A 139 -7.96 11.85 -24.89
N THR A 140 -6.87 12.56 -24.68
CA THR A 140 -6.04 13.16 -25.74
C THR A 140 -4.56 12.91 -25.44
N SER A 141 -3.67 13.45 -26.27
CA SER A 141 -2.22 13.46 -25.97
C SER A 141 -1.86 14.32 -24.75
N LYS A 142 -2.72 15.27 -24.39
CA LYS A 142 -2.48 16.22 -23.29
C LYS A 142 -3.36 16.00 -22.07
N LEU A 143 -4.43 15.22 -22.19
CA LEU A 143 -5.38 14.98 -21.10
C LEU A 143 -5.50 13.49 -20.79
N SER A 144 -5.28 13.13 -19.53
CA SER A 144 -5.51 11.78 -19.03
C SER A 144 -6.15 11.80 -17.65
N THR A 145 -6.91 10.77 -17.34
CA THR A 145 -7.56 10.56 -16.06
C THR A 145 -7.14 9.22 -15.50
N ARG A 146 -6.77 9.18 -14.21
CA ARG A 146 -6.53 7.98 -13.44
C ARG A 146 -7.56 7.89 -12.33
N LEU A 147 -8.22 6.75 -12.25
CA LEU A 147 -9.14 6.40 -11.17
C LEU A 147 -8.59 5.18 -10.44
N GLU A 148 -8.34 5.30 -9.16
CA GLU A 148 -7.98 4.19 -8.30
C GLU A 148 -9.09 3.96 -7.28
N LEU A 149 -9.57 2.74 -7.19
CA LEU A 149 -10.57 2.31 -6.22
C LEU A 149 -10.00 1.18 -5.40
N GLN A 150 -10.20 1.22 -4.08
CA GLN A 150 -9.70 0.23 -3.17
C GLN A 150 -10.78 -0.17 -2.17
N TYR A 151 -10.76 -1.44 -1.80
CA TYR A 151 -11.57 -1.97 -0.72
C TYR A 151 -10.73 -2.88 0.16
N LEU A 152 -10.77 -2.65 1.47
CA LEU A 152 -10.16 -3.51 2.47
C LEU A 152 -11.25 -4.12 3.32
N ALA A 153 -11.32 -5.44 3.34
CA ALA A 153 -12.20 -6.21 4.21
C ALA A 153 -11.41 -6.84 5.35
N SER A 154 -11.83 -6.61 6.58
CA SER A 154 -11.25 -7.24 7.77
C SER A 154 -12.26 -7.30 8.90
N LYS A 155 -12.18 -8.35 9.72
CA LYS A 155 -12.94 -8.44 10.97
C LYS A 155 -12.20 -7.89 12.18
N HIS A 156 -10.95 -7.49 11.97
CA HIS A 156 -10.02 -7.06 13.00
C HIS A 156 -9.76 -5.54 12.92
N ASP A 157 -9.18 -4.98 13.95
CA ASP A 157 -8.82 -3.56 14.05
C ASP A 157 -10.00 -2.61 13.76
N GLN A 158 -9.82 -1.72 12.82
CA GLN A 158 -10.84 -0.76 12.40
C GLN A 158 -11.75 -1.32 11.30
N LYS A 159 -11.76 -2.65 11.10
CA LYS A 159 -12.63 -3.37 10.14
C LYS A 159 -12.45 -2.85 8.71
N ASP A 160 -13.57 -2.59 8.04
CA ASP A 160 -13.61 -2.39 6.59
C ASP A 160 -13.35 -0.94 6.19
N TRP A 161 -12.66 -0.78 5.07
CA TRP A 161 -12.32 0.52 4.49
C TRP A 161 -12.61 0.55 3.00
N MET A 162 -13.03 1.72 2.53
CA MET A 162 -13.05 2.06 1.10
C MET A 162 -12.10 3.23 0.84
N ALA A 163 -11.45 3.25 -0.31
CA ALA A 163 -10.71 4.41 -0.77
C ALA A 163 -10.90 4.63 -2.25
N GLY A 164 -10.90 5.89 -2.65
CA GLY A 164 -10.93 6.32 -4.04
C GLY A 164 -9.96 7.47 -4.26
N LEU A 165 -9.31 7.47 -5.42
CA LEU A 165 -8.47 8.55 -5.91
C LEU A 165 -8.86 8.84 -7.35
N LEU A 166 -9.16 10.09 -7.64
CA LEU A 166 -9.31 10.61 -9.00
C LEU A 166 -8.18 11.60 -9.28
N GLU A 167 -7.43 11.35 -10.32
CA GLU A 167 -6.35 12.23 -10.79
C GLU A 167 -6.58 12.61 -12.24
N VAL A 168 -6.48 13.89 -12.55
CA VAL A 168 -6.57 14.42 -13.92
C VAL A 168 -5.27 15.12 -14.25
N ASN A 169 -4.61 14.65 -15.30
CA ASN A 169 -3.33 15.16 -15.76
C ASN A 169 -3.52 15.99 -17.03
N PHE A 170 -3.08 17.22 -16.98
CA PHE A 170 -3.02 18.17 -18.08
C PHE A 170 -1.55 18.32 -18.50
N ALA A 171 -1.13 17.48 -19.44
CA ALA A 171 0.26 17.52 -19.91
C ALA A 171 0.57 18.83 -20.64
N PRO A 172 1.81 19.32 -20.48
CA PRO A 172 2.93 18.65 -19.86
C PRO A 172 3.12 18.94 -18.35
N HIS A 173 2.39 19.87 -17.77
CA HIS A 173 2.81 20.48 -16.51
C HIS A 173 1.88 20.25 -15.31
N TRP A 174 0.58 20.18 -15.52
CA TRP A 174 -0.39 20.22 -14.43
C TRP A 174 -1.02 18.88 -14.12
N SER A 175 -1.24 18.61 -12.84
CA SER A 175 -2.06 17.51 -12.36
C SER A 175 -2.92 18.01 -11.19
N VAL A 176 -4.18 17.59 -11.16
CA VAL A 176 -5.09 17.80 -10.04
C VAL A 176 -5.60 16.46 -9.56
N PHE A 177 -5.79 16.32 -8.26
CA PHE A 177 -6.32 15.10 -7.68
C PHE A 177 -7.28 15.36 -6.54
N ALA A 178 -8.18 14.42 -6.34
CA ALA A 178 -9.01 14.32 -5.16
C ALA A 178 -9.06 12.87 -4.71
N SER A 179 -9.02 12.63 -3.41
CA SER A 179 -9.12 11.31 -2.83
C SER A 179 -9.93 11.33 -1.56
N ASP A 180 -10.55 10.21 -1.25
CA ASP A 180 -11.19 9.97 0.05
C ASP A 180 -10.91 8.54 0.49
N MET A 181 -10.68 8.37 1.78
CA MET A 181 -10.53 7.08 2.43
C MET A 181 -11.52 7.03 3.60
N TRP A 182 -12.48 6.14 3.50
CA TRP A 182 -13.59 6.02 4.43
C TRP A 182 -13.50 4.72 5.23
N ASN A 183 -13.44 4.87 6.55
CA ASN A 183 -13.57 3.74 7.46
C ASN A 183 -15.05 3.49 7.78
N HIS A 184 -15.73 2.73 6.94
CA HIS A 184 -17.15 2.44 7.14
C HIS A 184 -17.41 1.30 8.14
N GLY A 185 -16.39 0.47 8.40
CA GLY A 185 -16.53 -0.70 9.26
C GLY A 185 -16.53 -0.41 10.76
N SER A 186 -16.01 0.73 11.18
CA SER A 186 -15.80 1.04 12.60
C SER A 186 -16.10 2.49 12.95
N THR A 187 -15.24 3.42 12.52
CA THR A 187 -15.29 4.82 13.00
C THR A 187 -16.22 5.71 12.20
N GLY A 188 -16.60 5.34 10.99
CA GLY A 188 -17.34 6.19 10.05
C GLY A 188 -16.57 7.40 9.53
N LEU A 189 -15.26 7.51 9.84
CA LEU A 189 -14.45 8.67 9.51
C LEU A 189 -14.01 8.67 8.06
N HIS A 190 -14.02 9.86 7.45
CA HIS A 190 -13.47 10.16 6.15
C HIS A 190 -12.12 10.87 6.27
N TYR A 191 -11.18 10.49 5.43
CA TYR A 191 -9.88 11.10 5.27
C TYR A 191 -9.75 11.58 3.83
N TYR A 192 -10.35 12.74 3.58
CA TYR A 192 -10.37 13.36 2.25
C TYR A 192 -9.11 14.18 2.01
N ASN A 193 -8.71 14.26 0.76
CA ASN A 193 -7.54 15.03 0.32
C ASN A 193 -7.76 15.49 -1.13
N ALA A 194 -7.45 16.75 -1.41
CA ALA A 194 -7.44 17.28 -2.76
C ALA A 194 -6.23 18.16 -2.95
N GLY A 195 -5.71 18.21 -4.16
CA GLY A 195 -4.53 19.01 -4.44
C GLY A 195 -4.24 19.20 -5.90
N VAL A 196 -3.23 20.01 -6.15
CA VAL A 196 -2.73 20.36 -7.46
C VAL A 196 -1.20 20.23 -7.47
N SER A 197 -0.64 19.79 -8.57
CA SER A 197 0.80 19.82 -8.78
C SER A 197 1.15 20.42 -10.12
N PHE A 198 2.28 21.13 -10.13
CA PHE A 198 2.92 21.67 -11.32
C PHE A 198 4.31 21.07 -11.44
N SER A 199 4.67 20.62 -12.62
CA SER A 199 5.99 20.06 -12.90
C SER A 199 6.57 20.67 -14.17
N MET A 200 7.80 21.15 -14.12
CA MET A 200 8.50 21.70 -15.27
C MET A 200 9.99 21.38 -15.16
N ALA A 201 10.52 20.65 -16.14
CA ALA A 201 11.90 20.19 -16.14
C ALA A 201 12.31 19.53 -14.81
N ASN A 202 13.14 20.18 -14.04
CA ASN A 202 13.69 19.71 -12.77
C ASN A 202 12.98 20.30 -11.53
N LEU A 203 11.86 21.00 -11.72
CA LEU A 203 11.07 21.62 -10.64
C LEU A 203 9.70 20.95 -10.53
N ARG A 204 9.29 20.59 -9.33
CA ARG A 204 7.92 20.18 -9.00
C ARG A 204 7.43 20.95 -7.77
N VAL A 205 6.27 21.57 -7.91
CA VAL A 205 5.53 22.21 -6.83
C VAL A 205 4.21 21.48 -6.66
N ALA A 206 3.84 21.12 -5.44
CA ALA A 206 2.54 20.55 -5.16
C ALA A 206 1.92 21.21 -3.93
N ALA A 207 0.62 21.45 -3.98
CA ALA A 207 -0.17 21.96 -2.88
C ALA A 207 -1.41 21.09 -2.70
N GLY A 208 -1.79 20.83 -1.45
CA GLY A 208 -2.95 20.04 -1.12
C GLY A 208 -3.58 20.50 0.20
N TYR A 209 -4.85 20.13 0.35
CA TYR A 209 -5.60 20.30 1.58
C TYR A 209 -6.40 19.05 1.87
N GLY A 210 -6.43 18.65 3.12
CA GLY A 210 -7.20 17.48 3.49
C GLY A 210 -7.16 17.14 4.98
N ARG A 211 -7.85 16.07 5.31
CA ARG A 211 -7.80 15.40 6.60
C ARG A 211 -6.93 14.16 6.47
N TYR A 212 -5.84 14.14 7.18
CA TYR A 212 -4.84 13.08 7.13
C TYR A 212 -4.95 12.17 8.35
N ARG A 213 -4.84 10.87 8.10
CA ARG A 213 -4.82 9.87 9.15
C ARG A 213 -3.48 9.90 9.88
N ALA A 214 -3.50 9.61 11.18
CA ALA A 214 -2.28 9.33 11.92
C ALA A 214 -1.54 8.12 11.33
N GLY A 215 -0.23 8.17 11.26
CA GLY A 215 0.56 7.09 10.70
C GLY A 215 2.05 7.43 10.64
N PHE A 216 2.80 6.59 9.96
CA PHE A 216 4.22 6.84 9.70
C PHE A 216 4.40 7.36 8.27
N ILE A 217 5.14 8.45 8.15
CA ILE A 217 5.66 8.92 6.85
C ILE A 217 7.14 8.56 6.80
N CYS A 218 7.51 7.80 5.78
CA CYS A 218 8.89 7.44 5.51
C CYS A 218 9.39 8.19 4.28
N SER A 219 10.49 8.90 4.43
CA SER A 219 11.16 9.63 3.36
C SER A 219 12.67 9.52 3.53
N GLY A 220 13.39 9.14 2.47
CA GLY A 220 14.84 9.03 2.50
C GLY A 220 15.39 8.05 3.55
N GLY A 221 14.64 6.97 3.88
CA GLY A 221 15.04 5.99 4.89
C GLY A 221 14.72 6.37 6.34
N VAL A 222 14.14 7.55 6.57
CA VAL A 222 13.71 8.02 7.89
C VAL A 222 12.19 7.95 7.98
N CYS A 223 11.67 7.21 8.96
CA CYS A 223 10.26 7.14 9.26
C CYS A 223 9.95 7.94 10.52
N ARG A 224 8.90 8.77 10.46
CA ARG A 224 8.40 9.52 11.61
C ARG A 224 6.91 9.29 11.79
N ALA A 225 6.47 9.16 13.03
CA ALA A 225 5.05 9.18 13.37
C ALA A 225 4.51 10.60 13.22
N ILE A 226 3.36 10.73 12.57
CA ILE A 226 2.60 11.97 12.51
C ILE A 226 1.21 11.74 13.10
N PRO A 227 0.70 12.68 13.91
CA PRO A 227 -0.68 12.63 14.38
C PRO A 227 -1.65 12.84 13.23
N ALA A 228 -2.91 12.45 13.45
CA ALA A 228 -4.00 12.86 12.55
C ALA A 228 -4.12 14.38 12.57
N TYR A 229 -4.26 14.99 11.39
CA TYR A 229 -4.44 16.44 11.27
C TYR A 229 -5.34 16.79 10.09
N THR A 230 -5.89 17.99 10.12
CA THR A 230 -6.58 18.61 8.97
C THR A 230 -5.85 19.89 8.64
N GLY A 231 -5.47 20.07 7.39
CA GLY A 231 -4.70 21.26 7.00
C GLY A 231 -4.18 21.21 5.58
N ALA A 232 -3.50 22.27 5.21
CA ALA A 232 -2.80 22.39 3.94
C ALA A 232 -1.36 21.86 4.03
N ASN A 233 -0.88 21.33 2.93
CA ASN A 233 0.53 21.02 2.72
C ASN A 233 1.01 21.63 1.41
N ILE A 234 2.28 22.02 1.38
CA ILE A 234 2.97 22.49 0.18
C ILE A 234 4.30 21.76 0.12
N SER A 235 4.64 21.22 -1.02
CA SER A 235 5.93 20.60 -1.28
C SER A 235 6.60 21.22 -2.50
N LEU A 236 7.90 21.43 -2.42
CA LEU A 236 8.77 21.87 -3.49
C LEU A 236 9.89 20.84 -3.64
N THR A 237 10.09 20.35 -4.85
CA THR A 237 11.20 19.46 -5.19
C THR A 237 11.95 20.06 -6.37
N ALA A 238 13.24 20.27 -6.21
CA ALA A 238 14.13 20.71 -7.28
C ALA A 238 15.33 19.75 -7.40
N SER A 239 15.73 19.44 -8.63
CA SER A 239 16.94 18.65 -8.94
C SER A 239 17.91 19.55 -9.69
N PHE A 240 19.19 19.47 -9.37
CA PHE A 240 20.26 20.29 -9.96
C PHE A 240 21.23 19.40 -10.73
#